data_0a13d47b5e29bb9b411478030601e5bc
#
_entry.id   0a13d47b5e29bb9b411478030601e5bc
#
_cell.length_a   1.000
_cell.length_b   1.000
_cell.length_c   1.000
_cell.angle_alpha   90.00
_cell.angle_beta   90.00
_cell.angle_gamma   90.00
#
_symmetry.space_group_name_H-M   'P 1'
#
loop_
_entity.id
_entity.type
_entity.pdbx_description
1 polymer ?
#
loop_
_entity_poly.entity_id
_entity_poly.type
_entity_poly.pdbx_seq_one_letter_code
_entity_poly.pdbx_strand_id
1 'polypeptide(L)'
;MNTSNFARLKELFRRAAAGQELTIGFLGGSITQGSLSTQPGNAYAFRVYQWFVDTFPQSKFHYVNGGIGGTSSHYGVARAVTDVLMYQPDFVVVDFSVNDLDVPFRQETYEGVVRKLLTWPSHPAVVLLNNIYYDTGETSQDEHNAVGDHYGVPHVSIRDSIYKDLHAGKYASRTLLSPDGLHPNDYGHGLVAGEIIKLLEAVNAHREEPEQEPAFPAPLT
;
A
#
# COMPACT_ATOMS: atom_id res chain seq x y z
N MET A 1 -1.52 -2.95 20.51
CA MET A 1 -2.71 -2.08 20.30
C MET A 1 -2.64 -1.63 18.85
N ASN A 2 -3.77 -1.53 18.17
CA ASN A 2 -3.77 -0.96 16.82
C ASN A 2 -3.50 0.54 16.94
N THR A 3 -2.36 1.01 16.44
CA THR A 3 -1.93 2.43 16.49
C THR A 3 -2.35 3.20 15.25
N SER A 4 -2.98 2.52 14.27
CA SER A 4 -3.41 3.14 13.01
C SER A 4 -4.43 4.25 13.22
N ASN A 5 -4.21 5.38 12.54
CA ASN A 5 -5.14 6.49 12.45
C ASN A 5 -5.74 6.54 11.05
N PHE A 6 -7.05 6.69 10.97
CA PHE A 6 -7.80 6.64 9.72
C PHE A 6 -8.37 8.00 9.29
N ALA A 7 -8.02 9.09 9.97
CA ALA A 7 -8.58 10.42 9.70
C ALA A 7 -8.45 10.82 8.22
N ARG A 8 -7.26 10.63 7.63
CA ARG A 8 -7.01 10.94 6.20
C ARG A 8 -7.80 10.03 5.24
N LEU A 9 -7.91 8.74 5.56
CA LEU A 9 -8.73 7.81 4.76
C LEU A 9 -10.21 8.18 4.83
N LYS A 10 -10.72 8.50 6.02
CA LYS A 10 -12.11 8.95 6.19
C LYS A 10 -12.39 10.23 5.41
N GLU A 11 -11.46 11.19 5.43
CA GLU A 11 -11.59 12.42 4.64
C GLU A 11 -11.56 12.14 3.14
N LEU A 12 -10.65 11.27 2.68
CA LEU A 12 -10.62 10.80 1.29
C LEU A 12 -11.98 10.24 0.85
N PHE A 13 -12.60 9.38 1.68
CA PHE A 13 -13.89 8.78 1.35
C PHE A 13 -15.05 9.77 1.37
N ARG A 14 -15.04 10.77 2.28
CA ARG A 14 -16.03 11.87 2.24
C ARG A 14 -15.92 12.69 0.96
N ARG A 15 -14.68 13.01 0.54
CA ARG A 15 -14.42 13.73 -0.71
C ARG A 15 -14.83 12.91 -1.93
N ALA A 16 -14.56 11.59 -1.93
CA ALA A 16 -15.02 10.68 -2.97
C ALA A 16 -16.56 10.58 -3.00
N ALA A 17 -17.21 10.46 -1.85
CA ALA A 17 -18.67 10.44 -1.78
C ALA A 17 -19.31 11.78 -2.24
N ALA A 18 -18.57 12.89 -2.11
CA ALA A 18 -19.00 14.22 -2.58
C ALA A 18 -18.73 14.46 -4.09
N GLY A 19 -18.20 13.48 -4.84
CA GLY A 19 -17.99 13.59 -6.28
C GLY A 19 -16.75 14.40 -6.68
N GLN A 20 -15.73 14.49 -5.81
CA GLN A 20 -14.50 15.21 -6.14
C GLN A 20 -13.62 14.44 -7.10
N GLU A 21 -12.77 15.16 -7.83
CA GLU A 21 -11.71 14.59 -8.65
C GLU A 21 -10.49 14.25 -7.75
N LEU A 22 -10.04 12.99 -7.76
CA LEU A 22 -9.06 12.46 -6.83
C LEU A 22 -7.98 11.63 -7.54
N THR A 23 -6.76 11.64 -7.04
CA THR A 23 -5.63 10.89 -7.57
C THR A 23 -5.24 9.74 -6.64
N ILE A 24 -5.22 8.51 -7.18
CA ILE A 24 -4.88 7.28 -6.49
C ILE A 24 -3.49 6.85 -6.94
N GLY A 25 -2.52 6.90 -6.03
CA GLY A 25 -1.11 6.64 -6.27
C GLY A 25 -0.62 5.33 -5.67
N PHE A 26 0.41 4.76 -6.31
CA PHE A 26 1.12 3.56 -5.84
C PHE A 26 2.62 3.78 -5.99
N LEU A 27 3.40 3.51 -4.96
CA LEU A 27 4.85 3.66 -4.94
C LEU A 27 5.46 2.36 -4.42
N GLY A 28 6.29 1.68 -5.23
CA GLY A 28 6.84 0.40 -4.81
C GLY A 28 7.78 -0.25 -5.81
N GLY A 29 8.05 -1.53 -5.59
CA GLY A 29 8.92 -2.38 -6.40
C GLY A 29 8.19 -3.04 -7.58
N SER A 30 8.68 -4.25 -7.95
CA SER A 30 8.15 -5.06 -9.06
C SER A 30 6.71 -5.52 -8.85
N ILE A 31 6.30 -5.81 -7.62
CA ILE A 31 4.92 -6.24 -7.33
C ILE A 31 3.95 -5.07 -7.59
N THR A 32 4.33 -3.86 -7.18
CA THR A 32 3.55 -2.64 -7.47
C THR A 32 3.55 -2.32 -8.97
N GLN A 33 4.66 -2.54 -9.67
CA GLN A 33 4.72 -2.43 -11.14
C GLN A 33 3.73 -3.37 -11.84
N GLY A 34 3.40 -4.52 -11.23
CA GLY A 34 2.50 -5.54 -11.76
C GLY A 34 3.22 -6.73 -12.38
N SER A 35 4.46 -7.05 -11.94
CA SER A 35 5.19 -8.23 -12.42
C SER A 35 4.37 -9.49 -12.28
N LEU A 36 4.39 -10.34 -13.31
CA LEU A 36 3.61 -11.57 -13.51
C LEU A 36 2.09 -11.40 -13.62
N SER A 37 1.56 -10.17 -13.62
CA SER A 37 0.20 -9.97 -14.12
C SER A 37 0.19 -10.09 -15.65
N THR A 38 -0.80 -10.80 -16.20
CA THR A 38 -0.91 -10.99 -17.66
C THR A 38 -1.36 -9.72 -18.39
N GLN A 39 -1.99 -8.80 -17.69
CA GLN A 39 -2.44 -7.50 -18.18
C GLN A 39 -2.35 -6.46 -17.06
N PRO A 40 -2.14 -5.17 -17.38
CA PRO A 40 -2.08 -4.11 -16.36
C PRO A 40 -3.30 -4.06 -15.44
N GLY A 41 -4.50 -4.37 -15.98
CA GLY A 41 -5.75 -4.42 -15.22
C GLY A 41 -5.83 -5.54 -14.17
N ASN A 42 -4.95 -6.55 -14.25
CA ASN A 42 -4.88 -7.65 -13.30
C ASN A 42 -3.93 -7.39 -12.13
N ALA A 43 -3.06 -6.37 -12.23
CA ALA A 43 -2.17 -5.97 -11.14
C ALA A 43 -2.97 -5.45 -9.93
N TYR A 44 -2.49 -5.73 -8.71
CA TYR A 44 -3.18 -5.32 -7.48
C TYR A 44 -3.45 -3.82 -7.44
N ALA A 45 -2.49 -3.02 -7.88
CA ALA A 45 -2.58 -1.57 -7.87
C ALA A 45 -3.77 -1.07 -8.72
N PHE A 46 -3.91 -1.62 -9.95
CA PHE A 46 -5.05 -1.26 -10.79
C PHE A 46 -6.39 -1.76 -10.23
N ARG A 47 -6.41 -2.95 -9.60
CA ARG A 47 -7.64 -3.49 -8.97
C ARG A 47 -8.10 -2.64 -7.78
N VAL A 48 -7.16 -2.14 -6.96
CA VAL A 48 -7.48 -1.19 -5.88
C VAL A 48 -8.00 0.13 -6.46
N TYR A 49 -7.35 0.66 -7.50
CA TYR A 49 -7.87 1.85 -8.22
C TYR A 49 -9.29 1.61 -8.76
N GLN A 50 -9.53 0.46 -9.40
CA GLN A 50 -10.86 0.12 -9.95
C GLN A 50 -11.91 0.04 -8.85
N TRP A 51 -11.55 -0.45 -7.66
CA TRP A 51 -12.47 -0.45 -6.51
C TRP A 51 -12.93 0.98 -6.14
N PHE A 52 -12.05 1.99 -6.19
CA PHE A 52 -12.47 3.39 -5.99
C PHE A 52 -13.46 3.85 -7.05
N VAL A 53 -13.20 3.53 -8.32
CA VAL A 53 -14.09 3.89 -9.44
C VAL A 53 -15.46 3.25 -9.27
N ASP A 54 -15.51 1.98 -8.92
CA ASP A 54 -16.76 1.21 -8.78
C ASP A 54 -17.54 1.63 -7.51
N THR A 55 -16.84 1.96 -6.42
CA THR A 55 -17.45 2.33 -5.13
C THR A 55 -17.98 3.76 -5.14
N PHE A 56 -17.34 4.66 -5.87
CA PHE A 56 -17.70 6.10 -5.90
C PHE A 56 -17.90 6.58 -7.34
N PRO A 57 -18.93 6.07 -8.07
CA PRO A 57 -19.13 6.37 -9.49
C PRO A 57 -19.42 7.85 -9.80
N GLN A 58 -19.74 8.66 -8.77
CA GLN A 58 -19.94 10.10 -8.90
C GLN A 58 -18.62 10.89 -8.92
N SER A 59 -17.49 10.26 -8.56
CA SER A 59 -16.16 10.87 -8.54
C SER A 59 -15.36 10.50 -9.80
N LYS A 60 -14.41 11.36 -10.14
CA LYS A 60 -13.41 11.07 -11.17
C LYS A 60 -12.09 10.71 -10.51
N PHE A 61 -11.51 9.61 -10.92
CA PHE A 61 -10.24 9.13 -10.38
C PHE A 61 -9.13 9.13 -11.42
N HIS A 62 -7.93 9.51 -10.99
CA HIS A 62 -6.69 9.37 -11.76
C HIS A 62 -5.82 8.27 -11.17
N TYR A 63 -5.26 7.43 -12.03
CA TYR A 63 -4.37 6.35 -11.66
C TYR A 63 -2.91 6.75 -11.86
N VAL A 64 -2.10 6.63 -10.83
CA VAL A 64 -0.65 6.87 -10.89
C VAL A 64 0.08 5.66 -10.30
N ASN A 65 0.89 4.98 -11.11
CA ASN A 65 1.69 3.84 -10.65
C ASN A 65 3.18 4.14 -10.81
N GLY A 66 3.84 4.39 -9.68
CA GLY A 66 5.28 4.56 -9.53
C GLY A 66 6.00 3.26 -9.14
N GLY A 67 5.50 2.09 -9.51
CA GLY A 67 6.18 0.80 -9.32
C GLY A 67 7.34 0.64 -10.29
N ILE A 68 8.56 0.34 -9.79
CA ILE A 68 9.73 0.03 -10.61
C ILE A 68 10.41 -1.23 -10.06
N GLY A 69 10.54 -2.25 -10.91
CA GLY A 69 11.10 -3.55 -10.54
C GLY A 69 12.50 -3.48 -9.93
N GLY A 70 12.74 -4.27 -8.87
CA GLY A 70 14.04 -4.37 -8.20
C GLY A 70 14.45 -3.14 -7.38
N THR A 71 13.53 -2.20 -7.12
CA THR A 71 13.84 -0.99 -6.34
C THR A 71 13.40 -1.11 -4.89
N SER A 72 14.23 -0.62 -3.99
CA SER A 72 13.98 -0.52 -2.55
C SER A 72 13.52 0.88 -2.14
N SER A 73 13.17 1.06 -0.85
CA SER A 73 12.82 2.36 -0.28
C SER A 73 13.94 3.40 -0.44
N HIS A 74 15.19 2.98 -0.46
CA HIS A 74 16.34 3.86 -0.73
C HIS A 74 16.21 4.59 -2.06
N TYR A 75 15.85 3.87 -3.13
CA TYR A 75 15.57 4.49 -4.42
C TYR A 75 14.17 5.14 -4.44
N GLY A 76 13.22 4.53 -3.72
CA GLY A 76 11.86 5.04 -3.56
C GLY A 76 11.81 6.48 -3.04
N VAL A 77 12.58 6.79 -1.98
CA VAL A 77 12.60 8.14 -1.39
C VAL A 77 13.14 9.20 -2.35
N ALA A 78 14.10 8.84 -3.20
CA ALA A 78 14.67 9.76 -4.19
C ALA A 78 13.69 10.10 -5.32
N ARG A 79 12.93 9.10 -5.81
CA ARG A 79 12.02 9.22 -6.95
C ARG A 79 10.54 9.50 -6.61
N ALA A 80 10.17 9.45 -5.33
CA ALA A 80 8.78 9.63 -4.91
C ALA A 80 8.12 10.90 -5.49
N VAL A 81 8.89 12.00 -5.60
CA VAL A 81 8.38 13.26 -6.15
C VAL A 81 8.02 13.11 -7.63
N THR A 82 8.95 12.63 -8.44
CA THR A 82 8.78 12.54 -9.91
C THR A 82 7.76 11.49 -10.31
N ASP A 83 7.66 10.40 -9.55
CA ASP A 83 6.88 9.24 -9.96
C ASP A 83 5.44 9.26 -9.43
N VAL A 84 5.21 9.93 -8.29
CA VAL A 84 3.89 9.92 -7.64
C VAL A 84 3.49 11.30 -7.13
N LEU A 85 4.33 11.99 -6.36
CA LEU A 85 3.92 13.16 -5.59
C LEU A 85 3.65 14.40 -6.46
N MET A 86 4.33 14.56 -7.60
CA MET A 86 4.06 15.66 -8.54
C MET A 86 2.63 15.65 -9.08
N TYR A 87 1.96 14.51 -9.05
CA TYR A 87 0.55 14.35 -9.45
C TYR A 87 -0.44 14.69 -8.33
N GLN A 88 0.05 15.24 -7.19
CA GLN A 88 -0.76 15.62 -6.03
C GLN A 88 -1.74 14.51 -5.59
N PRO A 89 -1.22 13.31 -5.25
CA PRO A 89 -2.09 12.19 -4.90
C PRO A 89 -2.91 12.48 -3.63
N ASP A 90 -4.15 11.98 -3.61
CA ASP A 90 -5.03 11.97 -2.45
C ASP A 90 -4.92 10.68 -1.65
N PHE A 91 -4.43 9.62 -2.29
CA PHE A 91 -4.18 8.32 -1.68
C PHE A 91 -2.90 7.70 -2.24
N VAL A 92 -2.10 7.05 -1.38
CA VAL A 92 -0.90 6.33 -1.82
C VAL A 92 -0.75 5.00 -1.08
N VAL A 93 -0.56 3.91 -1.83
CA VAL A 93 -0.05 2.64 -1.28
C VAL A 93 1.47 2.59 -1.45
N VAL A 94 2.18 2.20 -0.38
CA VAL A 94 3.66 2.04 -0.38
C VAL A 94 4.02 0.58 -0.18
N ASP A 95 4.86 0.00 -1.05
CA ASP A 95 5.25 -1.41 -1.04
C ASP A 95 6.74 -1.59 -1.39
N PHE A 96 7.56 -1.81 -0.34
CA PHE A 96 9.00 -2.11 -0.47
C PHE A 96 9.45 -3.29 0.39
N SER A 97 8.54 -3.98 1.08
CA SER A 97 8.84 -4.94 2.13
C SER A 97 9.66 -6.15 1.69
N VAL A 98 9.60 -6.53 0.41
CA VAL A 98 10.41 -7.62 -0.16
C VAL A 98 11.74 -7.13 -0.75
N ASN A 99 11.93 -5.82 -0.85
CA ASN A 99 13.14 -5.21 -1.43
C ASN A 99 14.06 -4.57 -0.38
N ASP A 100 13.56 -4.40 0.86
CA ASP A 100 14.28 -3.74 1.96
C ASP A 100 14.92 -4.73 2.95
N LEU A 101 15.04 -6.00 2.57
CA LEU A 101 15.57 -7.06 3.44
C LEU A 101 17.01 -6.75 3.92
N ASP A 102 17.30 -7.13 5.18
CA ASP A 102 18.63 -7.27 5.80
C ASP A 102 19.53 -6.03 5.85
N VAL A 103 18.96 -4.82 5.73
CA VAL A 103 19.78 -3.60 5.76
C VAL A 103 19.18 -2.58 6.75
N PRO A 104 19.78 -2.36 7.92
CA PRO A 104 19.23 -1.46 8.95
C PRO A 104 18.91 -0.06 8.44
N PHE A 105 19.72 0.53 7.56
CA PHE A 105 19.46 1.87 6.98
C PHE A 105 18.20 1.89 6.10
N ARG A 106 17.61 0.72 5.73
CA ARG A 106 16.38 0.67 4.97
C ARG A 106 15.18 1.13 5.78
N GLN A 107 15.18 0.92 7.10
CA GLN A 107 14.16 1.51 7.96
C GLN A 107 14.19 3.03 7.90
N GLU A 108 15.39 3.65 7.95
CA GLU A 108 15.56 5.09 7.79
C GLU A 108 15.07 5.59 6.42
N THR A 109 15.43 4.90 5.33
CA THR A 109 14.97 5.30 3.98
C THR A 109 13.48 5.08 3.80
N TYR A 110 12.90 4.02 4.40
CA TYR A 110 11.47 3.78 4.38
C TYR A 110 10.72 4.86 5.18
N GLU A 111 11.22 5.21 6.36
CA GLU A 111 10.71 6.35 7.13
C GLU A 111 10.77 7.64 6.29
N GLY A 112 11.85 7.87 5.57
CA GLY A 112 12.00 9.00 4.66
C GLY A 112 10.90 9.05 3.59
N VAL A 113 10.50 7.89 3.02
CA VAL A 113 9.34 7.78 2.10
C VAL A 113 8.06 8.18 2.81
N VAL A 114 7.77 7.57 3.96
CA VAL A 114 6.54 7.82 4.72
C VAL A 114 6.43 9.29 5.12
N ARG A 115 7.49 9.88 5.68
CA ARG A 115 7.52 11.30 6.05
C ARG A 115 7.28 12.22 4.86
N LYS A 116 7.93 11.93 3.72
CA LYS A 116 7.77 12.73 2.50
C LYS A 116 6.32 12.72 2.00
N LEU A 117 5.65 11.56 2.04
CA LEU A 117 4.24 11.43 1.70
C LEU A 117 3.34 12.21 2.68
N LEU A 118 3.53 11.99 3.98
CA LEU A 118 2.68 12.57 5.01
C LEU A 118 2.79 14.10 5.10
N THR A 119 3.93 14.67 4.72
CA THR A 119 4.18 16.13 4.70
C THR A 119 3.94 16.77 3.34
N TRP A 120 3.52 16.00 2.33
CA TRP A 120 3.26 16.54 1.01
C TRP A 120 2.03 17.47 1.00
N PRO A 121 2.02 18.57 0.20
CA PRO A 121 0.92 19.57 0.22
C PRO A 121 -0.47 19.02 -0.07
N SER A 122 -0.60 17.90 -0.83
CA SER A 122 -1.92 17.26 -1.06
C SER A 122 -2.44 16.48 0.14
N HIS A 123 -1.65 16.30 1.20
CA HIS A 123 -2.01 15.54 2.41
C HIS A 123 -2.58 14.14 2.14
N PRO A 124 -1.90 13.29 1.35
CA PRO A 124 -2.47 12.00 0.96
C PRO A 124 -2.76 11.11 2.16
N ALA A 125 -3.83 10.33 2.07
CA ALA A 125 -4.01 9.15 2.88
C ALA A 125 -2.98 8.09 2.43
N VAL A 126 -2.28 7.45 3.38
CA VAL A 126 -1.23 6.47 3.08
C VAL A 126 -1.60 5.12 3.67
N VAL A 127 -1.38 4.06 2.92
CA VAL A 127 -1.47 2.66 3.38
C VAL A 127 -0.14 1.98 3.07
N LEU A 128 0.44 1.31 4.06
CA LEU A 128 1.65 0.51 3.90
C LEU A 128 1.24 -0.93 3.54
N LEU A 129 1.77 -1.44 2.43
CA LEU A 129 1.58 -2.83 2.03
C LEU A 129 2.86 -3.61 2.31
N ASN A 130 2.73 -4.70 3.07
CA ASN A 130 3.82 -5.62 3.36
C ASN A 130 3.61 -6.93 2.62
N ASN A 131 4.20 -7.04 1.42
CA ASN A 131 4.32 -8.28 0.67
C ASN A 131 5.39 -9.21 1.29
N ILE A 132 5.51 -10.43 0.76
CA ILE A 132 6.34 -11.49 1.31
C ILE A 132 6.95 -12.35 0.21
N TYR A 133 8.10 -12.95 0.47
CA TYR A 133 8.58 -14.10 -0.29
C TYR A 133 7.77 -15.33 0.11
N TYR A 134 6.98 -15.88 -0.81
CA TYR A 134 6.10 -17.02 -0.56
C TYR A 134 6.86 -18.35 -0.32
N ASP A 135 8.13 -18.41 -0.71
CA ASP A 135 8.97 -19.59 -0.45
C ASP A 135 9.59 -19.59 0.95
N THR A 136 10.04 -18.42 1.43
CA THR A 136 10.84 -18.32 2.65
C THR A 136 10.10 -17.64 3.80
N GLY A 137 9.06 -16.87 3.51
CA GLY A 137 8.37 -16.03 4.49
C GLY A 137 9.10 -14.72 4.82
N GLU A 138 10.18 -14.42 4.10
CA GLU A 138 10.97 -13.21 4.32
C GLU A 138 10.23 -11.95 3.90
N THR A 139 10.35 -10.93 4.73
CA THR A 139 9.76 -9.60 4.54
C THR A 139 10.33 -8.62 5.57
N SER A 140 10.46 -7.35 5.22
CA SER A 140 10.81 -6.27 6.17
C SER A 140 9.58 -5.70 6.89
N GLN A 141 8.54 -6.51 7.05
CA GLN A 141 7.29 -6.06 7.64
C GLN A 141 7.45 -5.48 9.04
N ASP A 142 8.31 -6.06 9.88
CA ASP A 142 8.41 -5.66 11.28
C ASP A 142 9.04 -4.27 11.39
N GLU A 143 10.05 -3.95 10.59
CA GLU A 143 10.68 -2.62 10.47
C GLU A 143 9.71 -1.60 9.85
N HIS A 144 8.98 -1.99 8.80
CA HIS A 144 8.00 -1.13 8.15
C HIS A 144 6.81 -0.83 9.05
N ASN A 145 6.34 -1.83 9.82
CA ASN A 145 5.27 -1.64 10.80
C ASN A 145 5.71 -0.72 11.94
N ALA A 146 6.97 -0.80 12.40
CA ALA A 146 7.49 0.13 13.41
C ALA A 146 7.40 1.58 12.94
N VAL A 147 7.71 1.85 11.66
CA VAL A 147 7.51 3.17 11.05
C VAL A 147 6.02 3.50 10.95
N GLY A 148 5.19 2.57 10.46
CA GLY A 148 3.74 2.78 10.36
C GLY A 148 3.10 3.11 11.70
N ASP A 149 3.41 2.35 12.74
CA ASP A 149 2.90 2.56 14.10
C ASP A 149 3.34 3.90 14.69
N HIS A 150 4.60 4.32 14.42
CA HIS A 150 5.12 5.60 14.90
C HIS A 150 4.35 6.80 14.31
N TYR A 151 3.95 6.72 13.05
CA TYR A 151 3.21 7.78 12.35
C TYR A 151 1.69 7.58 12.35
N GLY A 152 1.18 6.51 12.95
CA GLY A 152 -0.23 6.16 12.92
C GLY A 152 -0.73 5.77 11.51
N VAL A 153 0.17 5.31 10.62
CA VAL A 153 -0.19 4.93 9.24
C VAL A 153 -0.68 3.49 9.20
N PRO A 154 -1.87 3.22 8.65
CA PRO A 154 -2.39 1.86 8.54
C PRO A 154 -1.54 0.99 7.60
N HIS A 155 -1.42 -0.28 7.96
CA HIS A 155 -0.67 -1.26 7.18
C HIS A 155 -1.46 -2.54 6.93
N VAL A 156 -1.18 -3.17 5.78
CA VAL A 156 -1.75 -4.45 5.32
C VAL A 156 -0.64 -5.49 5.23
N SER A 157 -0.83 -6.61 5.89
CA SER A 157 0.13 -7.71 5.97
C SER A 157 -0.28 -8.89 5.12
N ILE A 158 0.52 -9.23 4.11
CA ILE A 158 0.35 -10.46 3.34
C ILE A 158 0.87 -11.66 4.12
N ARG A 159 1.87 -11.47 5.01
CA ARG A 159 2.35 -12.50 5.94
C ARG A 159 1.24 -13.03 6.84
N ASP A 160 0.50 -12.11 7.46
CA ASP A 160 -0.48 -12.46 8.48
C ASP A 160 -1.87 -12.78 7.91
N SER A 161 -2.04 -12.67 6.59
CA SER A 161 -3.26 -13.00 5.85
C SER A 161 -3.01 -14.15 4.85
N ILE A 162 -2.67 -13.84 3.60
CA ILE A 162 -2.57 -14.79 2.47
C ILE A 162 -1.52 -15.87 2.74
N TYR A 163 -0.34 -15.51 3.26
CA TYR A 163 0.73 -16.47 3.54
C TYR A 163 0.33 -17.41 4.69
N LYS A 164 -0.26 -16.89 5.74
CA LYS A 164 -0.83 -17.70 6.83
C LYS A 164 -1.90 -18.65 6.31
N ASP A 165 -2.81 -18.18 5.46
CA ASP A 165 -3.86 -18.99 4.83
C ASP A 165 -3.26 -20.09 3.93
N LEU A 166 -2.18 -19.81 3.21
CA LEU A 166 -1.46 -20.79 2.41
C LEU A 166 -0.91 -21.94 3.29
N HIS A 167 -0.28 -21.60 4.41
CA HIS A 167 0.25 -22.60 5.35
C HIS A 167 -0.86 -23.32 6.15
N ALA A 168 -2.04 -22.74 6.27
CA ALA A 168 -3.23 -23.39 6.81
C ALA A 168 -3.92 -24.34 5.80
N GLY A 169 -3.39 -24.45 4.58
CA GLY A 169 -3.94 -25.34 3.54
C GLY A 169 -5.18 -24.78 2.81
N LYS A 170 -5.46 -23.49 2.94
CA LYS A 170 -6.58 -22.85 2.23
C LYS A 170 -6.34 -22.78 0.72
N TYR A 171 -5.09 -22.75 0.29
CA TYR A 171 -4.68 -22.78 -1.10
C TYR A 171 -3.90 -24.08 -1.38
N ALA A 172 -4.12 -24.67 -2.56
CA ALA A 172 -3.54 -25.96 -2.93
C ALA A 172 -2.00 -25.95 -2.98
N SER A 173 -1.40 -24.83 -3.39
CA SER A 173 0.05 -24.65 -3.41
C SER A 173 0.40 -23.16 -3.54
N ARG A 174 1.66 -22.84 -3.21
CA ARG A 174 2.23 -21.50 -3.42
C ARG A 174 2.21 -21.10 -4.91
N THR A 175 2.45 -22.03 -5.83
CA THR A 175 2.48 -21.75 -7.28
C THR A 175 1.13 -21.29 -7.84
N LEU A 176 0.04 -21.57 -7.13
CA LEU A 176 -1.29 -21.02 -7.46
C LEU A 176 -1.32 -19.50 -7.28
N LEU A 177 -0.54 -18.95 -6.37
CA LEU A 177 -0.50 -17.54 -6.00
C LEU A 177 0.67 -16.81 -6.67
N SER A 178 1.84 -17.42 -6.62
CA SER A 178 3.13 -16.89 -7.06
C SER A 178 3.96 -17.99 -7.70
N PRO A 179 4.10 -18.04 -9.02
CA PRO A 179 4.85 -19.08 -9.71
C PRO A 179 6.35 -19.13 -9.37
N ASP A 180 6.96 -17.97 -9.15
CA ASP A 180 8.40 -17.82 -8.86
C ASP A 180 8.71 -17.68 -7.35
N GLY A 181 7.68 -17.72 -6.50
CA GLY A 181 7.82 -17.59 -5.04
C GLY A 181 7.89 -16.15 -4.52
N LEU A 182 7.87 -15.17 -5.40
CA LEU A 182 7.89 -13.74 -5.04
C LEU A 182 6.73 -12.97 -5.67
N HIS A 183 6.67 -12.98 -7.01
CA HIS A 183 5.71 -12.15 -7.74
C HIS A 183 4.35 -12.85 -7.84
N PRO A 184 3.26 -12.20 -7.42
CA PRO A 184 1.92 -12.71 -7.62
C PRO A 184 1.56 -12.84 -9.11
N ASN A 185 0.88 -13.92 -9.50
CA ASN A 185 0.18 -13.97 -10.78
C ASN A 185 -1.17 -13.24 -10.68
N ASP A 186 -2.01 -13.28 -11.73
CA ASP A 186 -3.31 -12.60 -11.74
C ASP A 186 -4.19 -12.94 -10.53
N TYR A 187 -4.20 -14.21 -10.09
CA TYR A 187 -4.95 -14.64 -8.93
C TYR A 187 -4.34 -14.09 -7.64
N GLY A 188 -3.02 -14.20 -7.49
CA GLY A 188 -2.29 -13.65 -6.34
C GLY A 188 -2.43 -12.13 -6.23
N HIS A 189 -2.32 -11.40 -7.35
CA HIS A 189 -2.59 -9.97 -7.37
C HIS A 189 -4.02 -9.62 -6.93
N GLY A 190 -5.00 -10.45 -7.33
CA GLY A 190 -6.38 -10.30 -6.87
C GLY A 190 -6.53 -10.46 -5.36
N LEU A 191 -5.82 -11.41 -4.75
CA LEU A 191 -5.81 -11.60 -3.30
C LEU A 191 -5.14 -10.42 -2.57
N VAL A 192 -3.98 -9.95 -3.06
CA VAL A 192 -3.30 -8.77 -2.49
C VAL A 192 -4.20 -7.54 -2.54
N ALA A 193 -4.85 -7.28 -3.68
CA ALA A 193 -5.83 -6.21 -3.80
C ALA A 193 -6.98 -6.39 -2.79
N GLY A 194 -7.47 -7.62 -2.63
CA GLY A 194 -8.56 -7.95 -1.69
C GLY A 194 -8.21 -7.61 -0.24
N GLU A 195 -6.96 -7.82 0.20
CA GLU A 195 -6.56 -7.46 1.57
C GLU A 195 -6.54 -5.93 1.78
N ILE A 196 -6.09 -5.16 0.78
CA ILE A 196 -6.16 -3.69 0.84
C ILE A 196 -7.61 -3.23 0.84
N ILE A 197 -8.43 -3.77 -0.07
CA ILE A 197 -9.85 -3.42 -0.21
C ILE A 197 -10.62 -3.70 1.10
N LYS A 198 -10.37 -4.80 1.78
CA LYS A 198 -10.97 -5.10 3.10
C LYS A 198 -10.71 -3.98 4.12
N LEU A 199 -9.47 -3.47 4.19
CA LEU A 199 -9.14 -2.33 5.04
C LEU A 199 -9.93 -1.09 4.62
N LEU A 200 -9.94 -0.77 3.31
CA LEU A 200 -10.62 0.40 2.78
C LEU A 200 -12.13 0.34 3.03
N GLU A 201 -12.77 -0.82 2.82
CA GLU A 201 -14.20 -1.05 3.10
C GLU A 201 -14.53 -0.86 4.57
N ALA A 202 -13.72 -1.44 5.47
CA ALA A 202 -13.90 -1.30 6.91
C ALA A 202 -13.83 0.18 7.35
N VAL A 203 -12.88 0.95 6.83
CA VAL A 203 -12.76 2.38 7.15
C VAL A 203 -13.88 3.19 6.50
N ASN A 204 -14.26 2.88 5.25
CA ASN A 204 -15.33 3.57 4.53
C ASN A 204 -16.69 3.41 5.22
N ALA A 205 -16.97 2.23 5.80
CA ALA A 205 -18.20 1.99 6.56
C ALA A 205 -18.35 2.94 7.77
N HIS A 206 -17.23 3.45 8.29
CA HIS A 206 -17.14 4.34 9.45
C HIS A 206 -16.64 5.75 9.09
N ARG A 207 -16.69 6.16 7.80
CA ARG A 207 -16.10 7.42 7.33
C ARG A 207 -16.70 8.67 7.98
N GLU A 208 -17.94 8.62 8.42
CA GLU A 208 -18.62 9.74 9.06
C GLU A 208 -18.30 9.88 10.56
N GLU A 209 -17.67 8.87 11.16
CA GLU A 209 -17.24 8.93 12.55
C GLU A 209 -16.04 9.89 12.69
N PRO A 210 -16.09 10.85 13.64
CA PRO A 210 -15.02 11.82 13.80
C PRO A 210 -13.74 11.13 14.27
N GLU A 211 -12.64 11.47 13.63
CA GLU A 211 -11.30 11.05 14.02
C GLU A 211 -10.33 12.19 13.73
N GLN A 212 -9.45 12.50 14.68
CA GLN A 212 -8.46 13.56 14.52
C GLN A 212 -7.11 12.97 14.12
N GLU A 213 -6.45 13.65 13.21
CA GLU A 213 -5.07 13.31 12.85
C GLU A 213 -4.16 13.62 14.05
N PRO A 214 -3.25 12.69 14.41
CA PRO A 214 -2.31 12.93 15.50
C PRO A 214 -1.30 14.02 15.12
N ALA A 215 -0.70 14.64 16.14
CA ALA A 215 0.43 15.54 15.91
C ALA A 215 1.55 14.80 15.17
N PHE A 216 2.15 15.45 14.16
CA PHE A 216 3.23 14.85 13.39
C PHE A 216 4.47 14.65 14.27
N PRO A 217 4.94 13.42 14.47
CA PRO A 217 6.02 13.14 15.42
C PRO A 217 7.39 13.53 14.86
N ALA A 218 8.38 13.61 15.79
CA ALA A 218 9.80 13.65 15.42
C ALA A 218 10.18 12.37 14.63
N PRO A 219 11.31 12.36 13.90
CA PRO A 219 11.81 11.14 13.27
C PRO A 219 11.96 9.98 14.25
N LEU A 220 11.68 8.76 13.80
CA LEU A 220 11.89 7.53 14.54
C LEU A 220 13.37 7.11 14.51
N THR A 221 14.03 7.31 13.35
CA THR A 221 15.42 6.92 13.10
C THR A 221 16.35 8.12 12.91
#